data_bd2e0823d3040650a16dd34959b137eb
#
_entry.id   bd2e0823d3040650a16dd34959b137eb
#
_cell.length_a   1.000
_cell.length_b   1.000
_cell.length_c   1.000
_cell.angle_alpha   90.00
_cell.angle_beta   90.00
_cell.angle_gamma   90.00
#
_symmetry.space_group_name_H-M   'P 1'
#
loop_
_entity.id
_entity.type
_entity.pdbx_description
1 polymer ?
#
loop_
_entity_poly.entity_id
_entity_poly.type
_entity_poly.pdbx_seq_one_letter_code
_entity_poly.pdbx_strand_id
1 'polypeptide(L)'
;MAAILGLDPELIRVICEQVEDKLTPLPGDPASLNFVPGSAVVSPANLNSPGQTVISGAARAVERAAELCKQAGAKRAVMLPVSAPFHCTLMQPAQESLARDLAELEFRDPAFPVAANVSATLITTGAAAREALVAQVTGAVRWVECIELLAAQGATQFIEVGPGRVLSGLLKQIQGKDAAAALNVEDSASLEKTVAALGDS
;
A
#
# COMPACT_ATOMS: atom_id res chain seq x y z
N MET A 1 -0.04 -12.51 2.52
CA MET A 1 0.61 -11.43 1.74
C MET A 1 1.99 -11.87 1.25
N ALA A 2 2.45 -11.37 0.12
CA ALA A 2 3.80 -11.63 -0.39
C ALA A 2 4.40 -10.37 -1.03
N ALA A 3 5.68 -10.13 -0.82
CA ALA A 3 6.44 -9.06 -1.48
C ALA A 3 7.03 -9.59 -2.79
N ILE A 4 6.72 -8.94 -3.89
CA ILE A 4 7.21 -9.22 -5.24
C ILE A 4 8.24 -8.16 -5.60
N LEU A 5 9.44 -8.57 -5.94
CA LEU A 5 10.57 -7.69 -6.21
C LEU A 5 11.05 -7.82 -7.66
N GLY A 6 11.24 -6.69 -8.32
CA GLY A 6 11.85 -6.63 -9.65
C GLY A 6 10.95 -7.10 -10.79
N LEU A 7 9.64 -6.98 -10.62
CA LEU A 7 8.65 -7.21 -11.67
C LEU A 7 7.77 -5.96 -11.81
N ASP A 8 7.30 -5.70 -13.01
CA ASP A 8 6.42 -4.59 -13.32
C ASP A 8 5.11 -4.68 -12.55
N PRO A 9 4.64 -3.61 -11.88
CA PRO A 9 3.41 -3.62 -11.09
C PRO A 9 2.15 -3.97 -11.91
N GLU A 10 2.08 -3.57 -13.17
CA GLU A 10 0.95 -3.87 -14.04
C GLU A 10 0.92 -5.36 -14.40
N LEU A 11 2.08 -5.97 -14.66
CA LEU A 11 2.16 -7.41 -14.88
C LEU A 11 1.77 -8.19 -13.61
N ILE A 12 2.14 -7.70 -12.42
CA ILE A 12 1.70 -8.30 -11.15
C ILE A 12 0.18 -8.24 -11.03
N ARG A 13 -0.45 -7.10 -11.37
CA ARG A 13 -1.90 -6.93 -11.36
C ARG A 13 -2.58 -7.95 -12.27
N VAL A 14 -2.12 -8.07 -13.51
CA VAL A 14 -2.64 -9.05 -14.48
C VAL A 14 -2.51 -10.49 -13.98
N ILE A 15 -1.38 -10.83 -13.34
CA ILE A 15 -1.18 -12.16 -12.76
C ILE A 15 -2.17 -12.42 -11.62
N CYS A 16 -2.41 -11.44 -10.75
CA CYS A 16 -3.40 -11.56 -9.68
C CYS A 16 -4.80 -11.83 -10.25
N GLU A 17 -5.25 -11.06 -11.23
CA GLU A 17 -6.54 -11.24 -11.91
C GLU A 17 -6.66 -12.63 -12.54
N GLN A 18 -5.62 -13.11 -13.24
CA GLN A 18 -5.61 -14.46 -13.81
C GLN A 18 -5.73 -15.57 -12.75
N VAL A 19 -5.17 -15.34 -11.56
CA VAL A 19 -5.28 -16.30 -10.45
C VAL A 19 -6.69 -16.29 -9.88
N GLU A 20 -7.29 -15.13 -9.68
CA GLU A 20 -8.68 -15.00 -9.21
C GLU A 20 -9.64 -15.70 -10.18
N ASP A 21 -9.52 -15.42 -11.48
CA ASP A 21 -10.37 -16.03 -12.51
C ASP A 21 -10.26 -17.56 -12.55
N LYS A 22 -9.04 -18.09 -12.45
CA LYS A 22 -8.81 -19.54 -12.49
C LYS A 22 -9.22 -20.27 -11.23
N LEU A 23 -9.19 -19.61 -10.08
CA LEU A 23 -9.59 -20.19 -8.79
C LEU A 23 -11.08 -20.01 -8.51
N THR A 24 -11.75 -19.11 -9.23
CA THR A 24 -13.21 -18.89 -9.10
C THR A 24 -13.93 -19.84 -10.06
N PRO A 25 -14.76 -20.76 -9.57
CA PRO A 25 -15.51 -21.67 -10.43
C PRO A 25 -16.56 -20.93 -11.27
N LEU A 26 -16.77 -21.39 -12.50
CA LEU A 26 -17.84 -20.87 -13.34
C LEU A 26 -19.23 -21.29 -12.79
N PRO A 27 -20.29 -20.49 -13.06
CA PRO A 27 -21.66 -20.89 -12.72
C PRO A 27 -21.99 -22.26 -13.34
N GLY A 28 -22.44 -23.22 -12.49
CA GLY A 28 -22.75 -24.59 -12.92
C GLY A 28 -21.58 -25.58 -12.89
N ASP A 29 -20.37 -25.14 -12.58
CA ASP A 29 -19.24 -26.05 -12.36
C ASP A 29 -19.46 -26.86 -11.05
N PRO A 30 -19.30 -28.21 -11.06
CA PRO A 30 -19.34 -29.01 -9.84
C PRO A 30 -18.39 -28.50 -8.73
N ALA A 31 -17.27 -27.89 -9.07
CA ALA A 31 -16.35 -27.28 -8.12
C ALA A 31 -16.98 -26.11 -7.34
N SER A 32 -18.03 -25.46 -7.88
CA SER A 32 -18.74 -24.37 -7.19
C SER A 32 -19.45 -24.83 -5.91
N LEU A 33 -19.80 -26.10 -5.79
CA LEU A 33 -20.43 -26.68 -4.59
C LEU A 33 -19.53 -26.64 -3.34
N ASN A 34 -18.21 -26.62 -3.53
CA ASN A 34 -17.21 -26.57 -2.47
C ASN A 34 -16.41 -25.25 -2.47
N PHE A 35 -16.80 -24.28 -3.30
CA PHE A 35 -16.11 -22.99 -3.37
C PHE A 35 -16.44 -22.14 -2.14
N VAL A 36 -15.39 -21.69 -1.45
CA VAL A 36 -15.51 -20.76 -0.34
C VAL A 36 -15.37 -19.35 -0.88
N PRO A 37 -16.39 -18.48 -0.76
CA PRO A 37 -16.29 -17.09 -1.17
C PRO A 37 -15.04 -16.41 -0.58
N GLY A 38 -14.30 -15.70 -1.41
CA GLY A 38 -13.05 -15.06 -1.01
C GLY A 38 -11.79 -15.92 -1.09
N SER A 39 -11.92 -17.26 -1.30
CA SER A 39 -10.76 -18.17 -1.38
C SER A 39 -9.87 -17.93 -2.61
N ALA A 40 -10.37 -17.24 -3.63
CA ALA A 40 -9.64 -16.86 -4.84
C ALA A 40 -9.03 -15.46 -4.77
N VAL A 41 -9.44 -14.62 -3.82
CA VAL A 41 -9.02 -13.21 -3.74
C VAL A 41 -7.50 -13.09 -3.65
N VAL A 42 -6.91 -12.36 -4.59
CA VAL A 42 -5.53 -11.87 -4.53
C VAL A 42 -5.39 -10.60 -5.36
N SER A 43 -4.82 -9.56 -4.79
CA SER A 43 -4.63 -8.28 -5.48
C SER A 43 -3.36 -7.56 -5.03
N PRO A 44 -2.83 -6.61 -5.82
CA PRO A 44 -1.83 -5.67 -5.34
C PRO A 44 -2.35 -4.89 -4.13
N ALA A 45 -1.57 -4.88 -3.05
CA ALA A 45 -1.92 -4.27 -1.77
C ALA A 45 -1.03 -3.06 -1.42
N ASN A 46 0.26 -3.09 -1.79
CA ASN A 46 1.16 -1.96 -1.61
C ASN A 46 2.02 -1.78 -2.87
N LEU A 47 1.95 -0.61 -3.47
CA LEU A 47 2.82 -0.15 -4.55
C LEU A 47 3.94 0.68 -3.92
N ASN A 48 4.95 0.01 -3.35
CA ASN A 48 5.96 0.63 -2.48
C ASN A 48 7.06 1.37 -3.26
N SER A 49 7.47 0.83 -4.40
CA SER A 49 8.44 1.43 -5.32
C SER A 49 8.28 0.80 -6.71
N PRO A 50 8.88 1.37 -7.77
CA PRO A 50 8.85 0.78 -9.12
C PRO A 50 9.31 -0.68 -9.19
N GLY A 51 10.11 -1.11 -8.21
CA GLY A 51 10.63 -2.48 -8.13
C GLY A 51 10.05 -3.30 -6.99
N GLN A 52 9.06 -2.82 -6.24
CA GLN A 52 8.51 -3.53 -5.09
C GLN A 52 6.99 -3.35 -4.98
N THR A 53 6.27 -4.44 -5.21
CA THR A 53 4.83 -4.54 -4.99
C THR A 53 4.53 -5.64 -3.97
N VAL A 54 3.63 -5.39 -3.03
CA VAL A 54 3.10 -6.41 -2.13
C VAL A 54 1.74 -6.84 -2.63
N ILE A 55 1.51 -8.16 -2.71
CA ILE A 55 0.20 -8.74 -3.02
C ILE A 55 -0.44 -9.29 -1.74
N SER A 56 -1.77 -9.20 -1.66
CA SER A 56 -2.57 -9.62 -0.50
C SER A 56 -3.81 -10.38 -0.93
N GLY A 57 -4.27 -11.31 -0.09
CA GLY A 57 -5.46 -12.10 -0.38
C GLY A 57 -5.51 -13.41 0.41
N ALA A 58 -6.26 -14.37 -0.11
CA ALA A 58 -6.31 -15.73 0.44
C ALA A 58 -4.95 -16.41 0.28
N ALA A 59 -4.51 -17.17 1.29
CA ALA A 59 -3.17 -17.75 1.34
C ALA A 59 -2.78 -18.51 0.06
N ARG A 60 -3.64 -19.44 -0.39
CA ARG A 60 -3.40 -20.24 -1.60
C ARG A 60 -3.35 -19.38 -2.88
N ALA A 61 -4.19 -18.34 -2.98
CA ALA A 61 -4.19 -17.45 -4.13
C ALA A 61 -2.91 -16.60 -4.15
N VAL A 62 -2.48 -16.08 -3.00
CA VAL A 62 -1.21 -15.34 -2.85
C VAL A 62 0.00 -16.22 -3.18
N GLU A 63 0.04 -17.47 -2.68
CA GLU A 63 1.11 -18.43 -3.02
C GLU A 63 1.17 -18.67 -4.53
N ARG A 64 0.02 -18.93 -5.15
CA ARG A 64 -0.06 -19.17 -6.60
C ARG A 64 0.35 -17.94 -7.41
N ALA A 65 -0.11 -16.75 -7.05
CA ALA A 65 0.29 -15.51 -7.71
C ALA A 65 1.80 -15.25 -7.55
N ALA A 66 2.36 -15.51 -6.37
CA ALA A 66 3.79 -15.37 -6.10
C ALA A 66 4.65 -16.31 -6.96
N GLU A 67 4.20 -17.57 -7.17
CA GLU A 67 4.85 -18.52 -8.08
C GLU A 67 4.82 -18.03 -9.52
N LEU A 68 3.66 -17.57 -10.01
CA LEU A 68 3.52 -17.04 -11.37
C LEU A 68 4.35 -15.78 -11.58
N CYS A 69 4.43 -14.89 -10.59
CA CYS A 69 5.32 -13.74 -10.64
C CYS A 69 6.79 -14.15 -10.78
N LYS A 70 7.24 -15.21 -10.07
CA LYS A 70 8.60 -15.76 -10.25
C LYS A 70 8.82 -16.29 -11.66
N GLN A 71 7.86 -17.05 -12.20
CA GLN A 71 7.93 -17.58 -13.57
C GLN A 71 7.96 -16.45 -14.63
N ALA A 72 7.27 -15.32 -14.34
CA ALA A 72 7.25 -14.13 -15.18
C ALA A 72 8.52 -13.24 -15.04
N GLY A 73 9.50 -13.65 -14.21
CA GLY A 73 10.79 -12.96 -14.11
C GLY A 73 10.96 -12.09 -12.86
N ALA A 74 10.10 -12.19 -11.85
CA ALA A 74 10.35 -11.52 -10.57
C ALA A 74 11.66 -11.99 -9.96
N LYS A 75 12.51 -11.05 -9.56
CA LYS A 75 13.81 -11.36 -8.90
C LYS A 75 13.61 -12.11 -7.59
N ARG A 76 12.56 -11.75 -6.85
CA ARG A 76 12.21 -12.41 -5.58
C ARG A 76 10.69 -12.34 -5.37
N ALA A 77 10.12 -13.37 -4.77
CA ALA A 77 8.79 -13.35 -4.18
C ALA A 77 8.91 -13.93 -2.76
N VAL A 78 8.59 -13.15 -1.76
CA VAL A 78 8.81 -13.47 -0.34
C VAL A 78 7.48 -13.40 0.41
N MET A 79 7.06 -14.54 0.98
CA MET A 79 5.88 -14.56 1.87
C MET A 79 6.16 -13.72 3.11
N LEU A 80 5.20 -12.87 3.48
CA LEU A 80 5.31 -12.00 4.65
C LEU A 80 4.68 -12.68 5.88
N PRO A 81 5.32 -12.60 7.05
CA PRO A 81 4.82 -13.18 8.30
C PRO A 81 3.73 -12.29 8.93
N VAL A 82 2.62 -12.10 8.21
CA VAL A 82 1.47 -11.28 8.65
C VAL A 82 0.27 -12.17 8.90
N SER A 83 -0.57 -11.78 9.87
CA SER A 83 -1.73 -12.56 10.32
C SER A 83 -3.04 -12.22 9.58
N ALA A 84 -3.06 -11.16 8.78
CA ALA A 84 -4.25 -10.72 8.06
C ALA A 84 -3.93 -10.30 6.61
N PRO A 85 -4.91 -10.42 5.69
CA PRO A 85 -4.77 -10.01 4.31
C PRO A 85 -5.05 -8.51 4.15
N PHE A 86 -4.18 -7.66 4.70
CA PHE A 86 -4.37 -6.20 4.66
C PHE A 86 -4.48 -5.67 3.24
N HIS A 87 -5.24 -4.59 3.07
CA HIS A 87 -5.40 -3.85 1.81
C HIS A 87 -5.99 -4.67 0.66
N CYS A 88 -6.91 -5.59 0.94
CA CYS A 88 -7.71 -6.30 -0.06
C CYS A 88 -9.15 -6.49 0.42
N THR A 89 -10.03 -6.94 -0.47
CA THR A 89 -11.48 -7.07 -0.20
C THR A 89 -11.83 -8.01 0.95
N LEU A 90 -10.95 -8.93 1.34
CA LEU A 90 -11.15 -9.79 2.51
C LEU A 90 -11.18 -9.02 3.84
N MET A 91 -10.70 -7.77 3.85
CA MET A 91 -10.77 -6.89 5.02
C MET A 91 -12.10 -6.12 5.12
N GLN A 92 -13.07 -6.36 4.25
CA GLN A 92 -14.37 -5.66 4.26
C GLN A 92 -15.07 -5.69 5.63
N PRO A 93 -15.12 -6.79 6.39
CA PRO A 93 -15.74 -6.78 7.72
C PRO A 93 -15.05 -5.79 8.69
N ALA A 94 -13.72 -5.67 8.60
CA ALA A 94 -12.98 -4.70 9.40
C ALA A 94 -13.23 -3.25 8.92
N GLN A 95 -13.36 -3.04 7.60
CA GLN A 95 -13.72 -1.75 7.02
C GLN A 95 -15.09 -1.28 7.54
N GLU A 96 -16.09 -2.15 7.52
CA GLU A 96 -17.44 -1.85 8.01
C GLU A 96 -17.46 -1.53 9.51
N SER A 97 -16.64 -2.23 10.32
CA SER A 97 -16.51 -1.92 11.74
C SER A 97 -15.87 -0.56 11.96
N LEU A 98 -14.73 -0.31 11.29
CA LEU A 98 -14.04 0.98 11.37
C LEU A 98 -14.93 2.13 10.91
N ALA A 99 -15.72 1.94 9.86
CA ALA A 99 -16.64 2.97 9.37
C ALA A 99 -17.66 3.39 10.43
N ARG A 100 -18.20 2.44 11.23
CA ARG A 100 -19.09 2.74 12.35
C ARG A 100 -18.38 3.54 13.45
N ASP A 101 -17.17 3.09 13.83
CA ASP A 101 -16.39 3.75 14.88
C ASP A 101 -16.00 5.18 14.48
N LEU A 102 -15.57 5.38 13.22
CA LEU A 102 -15.20 6.69 12.70
C LEU A 102 -16.41 7.63 12.49
N ALA A 103 -17.62 7.10 12.35
CA ALA A 103 -18.84 7.92 12.25
C ALA A 103 -19.14 8.68 13.55
N GLU A 104 -18.72 8.14 14.71
CA GLU A 104 -18.90 8.74 16.01
C GLU A 104 -17.83 9.80 16.35
N LEU A 105 -16.80 9.94 15.52
CA LEU A 105 -15.69 10.87 15.74
C LEU A 105 -15.85 12.17 14.97
N GLU A 106 -15.49 13.27 15.59
CA GLU A 106 -15.35 14.56 14.91
C GLU A 106 -14.04 14.59 14.10
N PHE A 107 -14.14 14.76 12.79
CA PHE A 107 -12.99 14.96 11.91
C PHE A 107 -12.89 16.45 11.55
N ARG A 108 -11.86 17.11 12.04
CA ARG A 108 -11.54 18.49 11.67
C ARG A 108 -10.77 18.52 10.35
N ASP A 109 -10.89 19.62 9.65
CA ASP A 109 -10.07 19.85 8.45
C ASP A 109 -8.58 19.87 8.83
N PRO A 110 -7.73 19.17 8.08
CA PRO A 110 -6.30 19.16 8.36
C PRO A 110 -5.69 20.55 8.13
N ALA A 111 -4.74 20.96 9.00
CA ALA A 111 -4.06 22.25 8.90
C ALA A 111 -3.19 22.38 7.63
N PHE A 112 -2.87 21.28 6.98
CA PHE A 112 -2.13 21.20 5.71
C PHE A 112 -2.64 20.01 4.91
N PRO A 113 -2.50 20.01 3.56
CA PRO A 113 -2.97 18.90 2.73
C PRO A 113 -2.30 17.57 3.07
N VAL A 114 -3.06 16.49 3.02
CA VAL A 114 -2.57 15.12 3.28
C VAL A 114 -2.70 14.29 2.01
N ALA A 115 -1.61 13.69 1.54
CA ALA A 115 -1.65 12.74 0.45
C ALA A 115 -2.20 11.38 0.96
N ALA A 116 -3.39 11.00 0.51
CA ALA A 116 -4.03 9.77 0.93
C ALA A 116 -3.56 8.59 0.06
N ASN A 117 -3.05 7.54 0.70
CA ASN A 117 -2.51 6.37 -0.02
C ASN A 117 -3.54 5.61 -0.86
N VAL A 118 -4.79 5.58 -0.46
CA VAL A 118 -5.85 4.84 -1.18
C VAL A 118 -6.19 5.48 -2.52
N SER A 119 -6.14 6.82 -2.61
CA SER A 119 -6.54 7.58 -3.80
C SER A 119 -5.37 8.24 -4.54
N ALA A 120 -4.22 8.37 -3.89
CA ALA A 120 -3.09 9.19 -4.35
C ALA A 120 -3.52 10.64 -4.68
N THR A 121 -4.36 11.23 -3.83
CA THR A 121 -4.86 12.61 -3.96
C THR A 121 -4.63 13.39 -2.67
N LEU A 122 -4.61 14.73 -2.77
CA LEU A 122 -4.52 15.59 -1.61
C LEU A 122 -5.90 15.75 -0.95
N ILE A 123 -5.93 15.50 0.35
CA ILE A 123 -7.11 15.68 1.21
C ILE A 123 -6.94 16.95 2.01
N THR A 124 -7.99 17.79 2.02
CA THR A 124 -8.02 19.09 2.70
C THR A 124 -9.20 19.25 3.64
N THR A 125 -10.10 18.23 3.73
CA THR A 125 -11.26 18.28 4.62
C THR A 125 -11.31 17.06 5.54
N GLY A 126 -11.87 17.23 6.74
CA GLY A 126 -12.06 16.15 7.70
C GLY A 126 -12.98 15.04 7.16
N ALA A 127 -14.02 15.42 6.40
CA ALA A 127 -14.92 14.46 5.76
C ALA A 127 -14.16 13.55 4.79
N ALA A 128 -13.36 14.12 3.88
CA ALA A 128 -12.54 13.34 2.94
C ALA A 128 -11.48 12.49 3.64
N ALA A 129 -10.91 12.98 4.75
CA ALA A 129 -9.97 12.21 5.55
C ALA A 129 -10.62 10.95 6.14
N ARG A 130 -11.83 11.08 6.71
CA ARG A 130 -12.60 9.95 7.22
C ARG A 130 -12.93 8.94 6.13
N GLU A 131 -13.41 9.39 4.97
CA GLU A 131 -13.72 8.51 3.84
C GLU A 131 -12.48 7.76 3.35
N ALA A 132 -11.35 8.44 3.23
CA ALA A 132 -10.09 7.82 2.82
C ALA A 132 -9.58 6.78 3.83
N LEU A 133 -9.73 7.00 5.14
CA LEU A 133 -9.37 6.04 6.18
C LEU A 133 -10.22 4.77 6.07
N VAL A 134 -11.53 4.90 5.86
CA VAL A 134 -12.44 3.76 5.65
C VAL A 134 -12.04 3.00 4.38
N ALA A 135 -11.86 3.70 3.27
CA ALA A 135 -11.50 3.10 1.98
C ALA A 135 -10.13 2.39 2.02
N GLN A 136 -9.18 2.90 2.81
CA GLN A 136 -7.83 2.35 2.91
C GLN A 136 -7.79 0.93 3.48
N VAL A 137 -8.77 0.51 4.26
CA VAL A 137 -8.78 -0.83 4.88
C VAL A 137 -8.77 -1.93 3.82
N THR A 138 -9.50 -1.75 2.73
CA THR A 138 -9.58 -2.70 1.61
C THR A 138 -8.80 -2.24 0.38
N GLY A 139 -8.42 -0.96 0.32
CA GLY A 139 -7.74 -0.34 -0.81
C GLY A 139 -6.23 -0.42 -0.74
N ALA A 140 -5.60 -0.50 -1.91
CA ALA A 140 -4.14 -0.55 -2.02
C ALA A 140 -3.47 0.73 -1.49
N VAL A 141 -2.26 0.59 -0.97
CA VAL A 141 -1.35 1.69 -0.64
C VAL A 141 -0.61 2.10 -1.90
N ARG A 142 -0.96 3.25 -2.47
CA ARG A 142 -0.39 3.82 -3.70
C ARG A 142 0.79 4.75 -3.36
N TRP A 143 1.81 4.21 -2.69
CA TRP A 143 2.92 4.99 -2.14
C TRP A 143 3.72 5.71 -3.22
N VAL A 144 4.03 5.04 -4.34
CA VAL A 144 4.74 5.64 -5.48
C VAL A 144 4.03 6.90 -5.96
N GLU A 145 2.74 6.79 -6.22
CA GLU A 145 1.93 7.90 -6.73
C GLU A 145 1.77 9.03 -5.72
N CYS A 146 1.71 8.72 -4.41
CA CYS A 146 1.71 9.76 -3.37
C CYS A 146 3.01 10.55 -3.36
N ILE A 147 4.16 9.89 -3.49
CA ILE A 147 5.47 10.57 -3.54
C ILE A 147 5.59 11.41 -4.82
N GLU A 148 5.17 10.89 -5.97
CA GLU A 148 5.17 11.62 -7.24
C GLU A 148 4.24 12.84 -7.18
N LEU A 149 3.05 12.70 -6.59
CA LEU A 149 2.12 13.80 -6.35
C LEU A 149 2.77 14.90 -5.49
N LEU A 150 3.37 14.54 -4.36
CA LEU A 150 4.00 15.51 -3.47
C LEU A 150 5.18 16.21 -4.13
N ALA A 151 5.99 15.49 -4.89
CA ALA A 151 7.08 16.09 -5.68
C ALA A 151 6.55 17.06 -6.74
N ALA A 152 5.47 16.70 -7.45
CA ALA A 152 4.80 17.57 -8.42
C ALA A 152 4.18 18.83 -7.77
N GLN A 153 3.81 18.77 -6.49
CA GLN A 153 3.38 19.93 -5.69
C GLN A 153 4.55 20.78 -5.16
N GLY A 154 5.79 20.44 -5.50
CA GLY A 154 6.98 21.20 -5.13
C GLY A 154 7.63 20.78 -3.81
N ALA A 155 7.30 19.61 -3.28
CA ALA A 155 8.00 19.08 -2.10
C ALA A 155 9.47 18.75 -2.45
N THR A 156 10.40 19.48 -1.84
CA THR A 156 11.84 19.32 -2.03
C THR A 156 12.51 18.57 -0.88
N GLN A 157 11.80 18.35 0.22
CA GLN A 157 12.31 17.71 1.41
C GLN A 157 11.25 16.79 2.03
N PHE A 158 11.65 15.62 2.49
CA PHE A 158 10.79 14.65 3.14
C PHE A 158 11.33 14.29 4.52
N ILE A 159 10.45 14.19 5.50
CA ILE A 159 10.80 13.82 6.88
C ILE A 159 10.02 12.57 7.24
N GLU A 160 10.70 11.45 7.44
CA GLU A 160 10.11 10.22 7.97
C GLU A 160 10.07 10.32 9.49
N VAL A 161 8.86 10.31 10.06
CA VAL A 161 8.66 10.35 11.51
C VAL A 161 8.21 8.96 12.00
N GLY A 162 9.07 8.30 12.78
CA GLY A 162 8.85 6.97 13.31
C GLY A 162 10.12 6.12 13.35
N PRO A 163 10.04 4.88 13.88
CA PRO A 163 11.20 4.00 14.00
C PRO A 163 11.70 3.52 12.64
N GLY A 164 13.01 3.58 12.43
CA GLY A 164 13.68 3.10 11.23
C GLY A 164 13.67 4.10 10.07
N ARG A 165 14.01 3.60 8.86
CA ARG A 165 14.22 4.42 7.63
C ARG A 165 13.67 3.72 6.39
N VAL A 166 12.53 3.05 6.52
CA VAL A 166 11.95 2.27 5.43
C VAL A 166 11.42 3.19 4.34
N LEU A 167 10.66 4.23 4.72
CA LEU A 167 10.05 5.16 3.77
C LEU A 167 11.12 6.03 3.07
N SER A 168 12.16 6.44 3.79
CA SER A 168 13.32 7.12 3.21
C SER A 168 14.05 6.24 2.19
N GLY A 169 14.12 4.93 2.43
CA GLY A 169 14.65 3.96 1.47
C GLY A 169 13.78 3.83 0.22
N LEU A 170 12.47 3.79 0.38
CA LEU A 170 11.50 3.76 -0.72
C LEU A 170 11.52 5.05 -1.55
N LEU A 171 11.61 6.21 -0.89
CA LEU A 171 11.74 7.50 -1.55
C LEU A 171 12.91 7.52 -2.54
N LYS A 172 14.09 7.05 -2.11
CA LYS A 172 15.28 6.93 -2.98
C LYS A 172 15.06 6.00 -4.18
N GLN A 173 14.28 4.94 -4.02
CA GLN A 173 13.96 4.03 -5.12
C GLN A 173 12.98 4.65 -6.12
N ILE A 174 12.06 5.50 -5.65
CA ILE A 174 11.07 6.19 -6.49
C ILE A 174 11.72 7.33 -7.27
N GLN A 175 12.45 8.21 -6.61
CA GLN A 175 13.02 9.42 -7.20
C GLN A 175 14.42 9.22 -7.80
N GLY A 176 15.09 8.09 -7.53
CA GLY A 176 16.40 7.79 -8.08
C GLY A 176 17.51 8.72 -7.53
N LYS A 177 18.41 9.15 -8.43
CA LYS A 177 19.56 9.97 -8.06
C LYS A 177 19.21 11.41 -7.69
N ASP A 178 18.09 11.90 -8.18
CA ASP A 178 17.56 13.25 -7.93
C ASP A 178 16.61 13.28 -6.71
N ALA A 179 16.70 12.26 -5.85
CA ALA A 179 15.86 12.13 -4.68
C ALA A 179 15.98 13.37 -3.80
N ALA A 180 14.83 13.94 -3.46
CA ALA A 180 14.71 14.98 -2.45
C ALA A 180 15.38 14.55 -1.13
N ALA A 181 15.87 15.51 -0.36
CA ALA A 181 16.51 15.22 0.92
C ALA A 181 15.54 14.46 1.84
N ALA A 182 15.96 13.30 2.32
CA ALA A 182 15.21 12.50 3.28
C ALA A 182 15.85 12.65 4.66
N LEU A 183 15.13 13.30 5.57
CA LEU A 183 15.47 13.35 7.00
C LEU A 183 14.63 12.31 7.74
N ASN A 184 15.04 11.94 8.96
CA ASN A 184 14.24 11.05 9.78
C ASN A 184 14.27 11.45 11.24
N VAL A 185 13.15 11.22 11.94
CA VAL A 185 12.96 11.49 13.35
C VAL A 185 12.44 10.22 14.02
N GLU A 186 13.30 9.50 14.73
CA GLU A 186 12.96 8.29 15.49
C GLU A 186 13.26 8.41 16.99
N ASP A 187 14.08 9.41 17.37
CA ASP A 187 14.47 9.71 18.75
C ASP A 187 14.83 11.21 18.91
N SER A 188 15.17 11.63 20.14
CA SER A 188 15.54 13.01 20.41
C SER A 188 16.76 13.49 19.64
N ALA A 189 17.77 12.63 19.44
CA ALA A 189 18.99 13.00 18.73
C ALA A 189 18.74 13.21 17.22
N SER A 190 17.91 12.40 16.61
CA SER A 190 17.49 12.57 15.21
C SER A 190 16.55 13.75 15.04
N LEU A 191 15.72 14.09 16.02
CA LEU A 191 14.90 15.29 16.02
C LEU A 191 15.79 16.54 16.02
N GLU A 192 16.78 16.64 16.92
CA GLU A 192 17.72 17.79 16.99
C GLU A 192 18.46 17.99 15.65
N LYS A 193 18.95 16.90 15.04
CA LYS A 193 19.59 16.96 13.71
C LYS A 193 18.65 17.43 12.61
N THR A 194 17.40 16.94 12.64
CA THR A 194 16.38 17.34 11.65
C THR A 194 16.03 18.82 11.79
N VAL A 195 15.83 19.31 13.01
CA VAL A 195 15.55 20.73 13.29
C VAL A 195 16.71 21.63 12.84
N ALA A 196 17.96 21.23 13.14
CA ALA A 196 19.13 21.98 12.68
C ALA A 196 19.20 22.05 11.15
N ALA A 197 18.98 20.93 10.45
CA ALA A 197 19.00 20.88 8.99
C ALA A 197 17.87 21.73 8.34
N LEU A 198 16.73 21.92 9.03
CA LEU A 198 15.63 22.77 8.56
C LEU A 198 15.88 24.26 8.83
N GLY A 199 16.65 24.59 9.88
CA GLY A 199 16.97 25.97 10.24
C GLY A 199 18.04 26.63 9.36
N ASP A 200 18.82 25.82 8.64
CA ASP A 200 19.88 26.27 7.72
C ASP A 200 19.38 26.41 6.25
N SER A 201 18.06 26.31 5.98
CA SER A 201 17.46 26.25 4.63
C SER A 201 16.75 27.53 4.24
#